data_aed595fdb0046a65015c63ae6decf840
#
_entry.id   aed595fdb0046a65015c63ae6decf840
#
_cell.length_a   1.000
_cell.length_b   1.000
_cell.length_c   1.000
_cell.angle_alpha   90.00
_cell.angle_beta   90.00
_cell.angle_gamma   90.00
#
_symmetry.space_group_name_H-M   'P 1'
#
loop_
_entity.id
_entity.type
_entity.pdbx_description
1 polymer ?
#
loop_
_entity_poly.entity_id
_entity_poly.type
_entity_poly.pdbx_seq_one_letter_code
_entity_poly.pdbx_strand_id
1 'polypeptide(L)'
;MNTLVFDIETVPDVALGRRLYGLEGLPDAQVAKAMFALRRQDTGGDFLSLEQHRVVAISCALRTPEGLRLWSLGDCATPEGELVQRFWETGAEDPAFRYNNYLSRYHWRHTDLMDVLSGFQSRGRVSLATMACLLGLPGKLGFEGSQVWDAWQGGNLAGIRRYCETDVLNTWLIYLRFAQLRGQLSREQYAEELERVKTLLRDAQEPHLAEFLRAWEAA
;
A
#
# COMPACT_ATOMS: atom_id res chain seq x y z
N MET A 1 -10.55 -13.61 13.68
CA MET A 1 -9.71 -13.77 12.47
C MET A 1 -8.61 -12.75 12.55
N ASN A 2 -7.33 -13.14 12.38
CA ASN A 2 -6.23 -12.19 12.31
C ASN A 2 -5.97 -11.87 10.83
N THR A 3 -6.07 -10.61 10.46
CA THR A 3 -5.84 -10.17 9.08
C THR A 3 -4.92 -8.96 9.08
N LEU A 4 -3.77 -9.09 8.42
CA LEU A 4 -2.87 -7.98 8.16
C LEU A 4 -3.09 -7.49 6.73
N VAL A 5 -3.38 -6.21 6.58
CA VAL A 5 -3.35 -5.51 5.30
C VAL A 5 -2.16 -4.57 5.31
N PHE A 6 -1.45 -4.48 4.21
CA PHE A 6 -0.32 -3.57 4.09
C PHE A 6 -0.22 -2.99 2.69
N ASP A 7 0.45 -1.88 2.61
CA ASP A 7 0.85 -1.23 1.37
C ASP A 7 2.28 -0.72 1.49
N ILE A 8 2.96 -0.58 0.34
CA ILE A 8 4.38 -0.21 0.27
C ILE A 8 4.56 0.87 -0.77
N GLU A 9 5.13 2.00 -0.35
CA GLU A 9 5.53 3.06 -1.27
C GLU A 9 7.03 2.99 -1.57
N THR A 10 7.34 3.15 -2.84
CA THR A 10 8.70 3.05 -3.32
C THR A 10 9.08 4.22 -4.23
N VAL A 11 10.38 4.49 -4.29
CA VAL A 11 10.98 5.46 -5.20
C VAL A 11 12.09 4.79 -6.03
N PRO A 12 12.54 5.37 -7.16
CA PRO A 12 13.71 4.88 -7.86
C PRO A 12 14.94 4.77 -6.95
N ASP A 13 15.61 3.63 -6.94
CA ASP A 13 16.94 3.50 -6.33
C ASP A 13 17.99 4.17 -7.26
N VAL A 14 18.16 5.47 -7.06
CA VAL A 14 19.09 6.25 -7.87
C VAL A 14 20.56 5.84 -7.66
N ALA A 15 20.90 5.26 -6.50
CA ALA A 15 22.24 4.75 -6.26
C ALA A 15 22.51 3.49 -7.11
N LEU A 16 21.54 2.59 -7.18
CA LEU A 16 21.59 1.46 -8.08
C LEU A 16 21.55 1.91 -9.54
N GLY A 17 20.68 2.86 -9.89
CA GLY A 17 20.57 3.41 -11.24
C GLY A 17 21.89 3.98 -11.77
N ARG A 18 22.66 4.69 -10.93
CA ARG A 18 24.01 5.17 -11.29
C ARG A 18 24.91 4.01 -11.68
N ARG A 19 24.98 2.97 -10.85
CA ARG A 19 25.84 1.81 -11.11
C ARG A 19 25.43 1.01 -12.33
N LEU A 20 24.13 0.84 -12.56
CA LEU A 20 23.62 0.05 -13.68
C LEU A 20 23.83 0.73 -15.03
N TYR A 21 23.71 2.06 -15.07
CA TYR A 21 23.65 2.82 -16.32
C TYR A 21 24.85 3.77 -16.52
N GLY A 22 25.87 3.72 -15.66
CA GLY A 22 27.05 4.57 -15.76
C GLY A 22 26.71 6.07 -15.64
N LEU A 23 25.81 6.43 -14.70
CA LEU A 23 25.31 7.80 -14.54
C LEU A 23 25.96 8.50 -13.34
N GLU A 24 27.21 8.18 -13.04
CA GLU A 24 28.00 8.81 -11.99
C GLU A 24 28.11 10.31 -12.25
N GLY A 25 27.92 11.10 -11.21
CA GLY A 25 27.99 12.57 -11.28
C GLY A 25 26.71 13.27 -11.70
N LEU A 26 25.66 12.55 -12.10
CA LEU A 26 24.36 13.18 -12.35
C LEU A 26 23.57 13.39 -11.04
N PRO A 27 22.80 14.48 -10.92
CA PRO A 27 21.84 14.66 -9.83
C PRO A 27 20.78 13.56 -9.80
N ASP A 28 20.23 13.24 -8.60
CA ASP A 28 19.23 12.19 -8.40
C ASP A 28 18.03 12.31 -9.36
N ALA A 29 17.51 13.51 -9.56
CA ALA A 29 16.41 13.76 -10.47
C ALA A 29 16.72 13.36 -11.93
N GLN A 30 17.96 13.58 -12.38
CA GLN A 30 18.38 13.21 -13.73
C GLN A 30 18.60 11.70 -13.87
N VAL A 31 19.13 11.06 -12.83
CA VAL A 31 19.27 9.59 -12.78
C VAL A 31 17.91 8.92 -12.85
N ALA A 32 16.96 9.32 -11.99
CA ALA A 32 15.61 8.79 -12.01
C ALA A 32 14.91 8.99 -13.36
N LYS A 33 15.05 10.19 -13.94
CA LYS A 33 14.52 10.48 -15.30
C LYS A 33 15.11 9.54 -16.36
N ALA A 34 16.40 9.26 -16.30
CA ALA A 34 17.05 8.32 -17.21
C ALA A 34 16.54 6.88 -16.98
N MET A 35 16.39 6.45 -15.72
CA MET A 35 15.82 5.13 -15.38
C MET A 35 14.42 4.96 -15.96
N PHE A 36 13.53 5.93 -15.77
CA PHE A 36 12.17 5.89 -16.34
C PHE A 36 12.19 5.92 -17.88
N ALA A 37 13.07 6.70 -18.50
CA ALA A 37 13.18 6.78 -19.95
C ALA A 37 13.63 5.43 -20.55
N LEU A 38 14.65 4.82 -19.98
CA LEU A 38 15.13 3.48 -20.38
C LEU A 38 14.03 2.43 -20.22
N ARG A 39 13.32 2.45 -19.09
CA ARG A 39 12.22 1.53 -18.85
C ARG A 39 11.11 1.66 -19.89
N ARG A 40 10.73 2.90 -20.24
CA ARG A 40 9.73 3.15 -21.30
C ARG A 40 10.18 2.62 -22.65
N GLN A 41 11.45 2.74 -22.99
CA GLN A 41 11.98 2.19 -24.24
C GLN A 41 11.87 0.66 -24.29
N ASP A 42 12.12 -0.01 -23.16
CA ASP A 42 12.12 -1.46 -23.09
C ASP A 42 10.72 -2.07 -23.02
N THR A 43 9.79 -1.42 -22.31
CA THR A 43 8.50 -2.06 -21.93
C THR A 43 7.27 -1.25 -22.32
N GLY A 44 7.44 0.00 -22.77
CA GLY A 44 6.34 0.95 -23.03
C GLY A 44 5.73 1.56 -21.76
N GLY A 45 6.17 1.19 -20.57
CA GLY A 45 5.65 1.68 -19.27
C GLY A 45 6.74 2.27 -18.39
N ASP A 46 6.35 3.07 -17.38
CA ASP A 46 7.26 3.76 -16.48
C ASP A 46 7.60 2.95 -15.22
N PHE A 47 6.86 1.87 -14.93
CA PHE A 47 7.08 1.09 -13.73
C PHE A 47 8.42 0.35 -13.84
N LEU A 48 9.37 0.74 -12.99
CA LEU A 48 10.70 0.15 -12.95
C LEU A 48 10.66 -1.33 -12.58
N SER A 49 11.73 -2.07 -12.84
CA SER A 49 11.88 -3.43 -12.32
C SER A 49 11.97 -3.40 -10.79
N LEU A 50 11.48 -4.44 -10.11
CA LEU A 50 11.34 -4.46 -8.65
C LEU A 50 12.66 -4.16 -7.92
N GLU A 51 13.78 -4.66 -8.41
CA GLU A 51 15.11 -4.43 -7.88
C GLU A 51 15.61 -2.99 -8.01
N GLN A 52 14.97 -2.19 -8.84
CA GLN A 52 15.30 -0.77 -9.06
C GLN A 52 14.47 0.18 -8.18
N HIS A 53 13.69 -0.37 -7.28
CA HIS A 53 12.91 0.37 -6.30
C HIS A 53 13.57 0.37 -4.94
N ARG A 54 13.47 1.51 -4.25
CA ARG A 54 13.80 1.67 -2.84
C ARG A 54 12.52 1.87 -2.04
N VAL A 55 12.31 1.09 -1.00
CA VAL A 55 11.17 1.22 -0.10
C VAL A 55 11.33 2.47 0.78
N VAL A 56 10.31 3.33 0.82
CA VAL A 56 10.32 4.58 1.60
C VAL A 56 9.20 4.66 2.62
N ALA A 57 8.12 3.91 2.45
CA ALA A 57 7.07 3.78 3.44
C ALA A 57 6.46 2.38 3.38
N ILE A 58 6.08 1.85 4.53
CA ILE A 58 5.24 0.65 4.68
C ILE A 58 4.18 1.00 5.71
N SER A 59 2.91 0.87 5.33
CA SER A 59 1.78 1.05 6.23
C SER A 59 1.01 -0.24 6.40
N CYS A 60 0.45 -0.43 7.57
CA CYS A 60 -0.23 -1.67 7.96
C CYS A 60 -1.57 -1.37 8.64
N ALA A 61 -2.56 -2.21 8.39
CA ALA A 61 -3.76 -2.34 9.21
C ALA A 61 -3.87 -3.78 9.72
N LEU A 62 -3.92 -3.95 11.03
CA LEU A 62 -4.05 -5.27 11.67
C LEU A 62 -5.42 -5.37 12.35
N ARG A 63 -6.22 -6.31 11.87
CA ARG A 63 -7.49 -6.70 12.47
C ARG A 63 -7.31 -7.98 13.28
N THR A 64 -7.55 -7.89 14.58
CA THR A 64 -7.54 -9.02 15.52
C THR A 64 -8.87 -9.09 16.27
N PRO A 65 -9.16 -10.13 17.06
CA PRO A 65 -10.37 -10.17 17.92
C PRO A 65 -10.49 -8.94 18.82
N GLU A 66 -9.36 -8.37 19.27
CA GLU A 66 -9.30 -7.23 20.20
C GLU A 66 -9.62 -5.90 19.52
N GLY A 67 -9.41 -5.78 18.20
CA GLY A 67 -9.67 -4.53 17.50
C GLY A 67 -9.06 -4.40 16.12
N LEU A 68 -9.04 -3.17 15.64
CA LEU A 68 -8.38 -2.74 14.40
C LEU A 68 -7.35 -1.68 14.73
N ARG A 69 -6.13 -1.82 14.20
CA ARG A 69 -5.05 -0.84 14.33
C ARG A 69 -4.54 -0.46 12.95
N LEU A 70 -4.21 0.82 12.77
CA LEU A 70 -3.58 1.36 11.55
C LEU A 70 -2.30 2.09 11.98
N TRP A 71 -1.20 1.85 11.27
CA TRP A 71 0.07 2.55 11.51
C TRP A 71 1.00 2.45 10.30
N SER A 72 1.96 3.37 10.22
CA SER A 72 3.12 3.23 9.35
C SER A 72 4.33 2.76 10.14
N LEU A 73 5.15 1.90 9.55
CA LEU A 73 6.38 1.39 10.17
C LEU A 73 7.43 2.50 10.26
N GLY A 74 8.18 2.52 11.37
CA GLY A 74 9.22 3.51 11.61
C GLY A 74 8.73 4.97 11.59
N ASP A 75 9.63 5.87 11.29
CA ASP A 75 9.38 7.31 11.12
C ASP A 75 10.00 7.83 9.80
N CYS A 76 10.01 9.14 9.60
CA CYS A 76 10.58 9.74 8.39
C CYS A 76 12.12 9.66 8.29
N ALA A 77 12.81 9.23 9.33
CA ALA A 77 14.26 9.05 9.35
C ALA A 77 14.67 7.57 9.27
N THR A 78 13.72 6.65 9.37
CA THR A 78 13.98 5.21 9.41
C THR A 78 14.50 4.72 8.05
N PRO A 79 15.67 4.07 8.00
CA PRO A 79 16.23 3.57 6.76
C PRO A 79 15.46 2.35 6.25
N GLU A 80 15.52 2.11 4.92
CA GLU A 80 14.84 1.01 4.24
C GLU A 80 15.03 -0.36 4.89
N GLY A 81 16.28 -0.73 5.19
CA GLY A 81 16.57 -2.03 5.81
C GLY A 81 15.86 -2.26 7.14
N GLU A 82 15.71 -1.19 7.93
CA GLU A 82 14.97 -1.25 9.19
C GLU A 82 13.45 -1.30 8.97
N LEU A 83 12.91 -0.59 7.97
CA LEU A 83 11.49 -0.70 7.59
C LEU A 83 11.14 -2.14 7.20
N VAL A 84 11.95 -2.75 6.36
CA VAL A 84 11.77 -4.13 5.91
C VAL A 84 11.92 -5.10 7.09
N GLN A 85 12.91 -4.91 7.95
CA GLN A 85 13.08 -5.73 9.15
C GLN A 85 11.84 -5.66 10.06
N ARG A 86 11.37 -4.46 10.39
CA ARG A 86 10.16 -4.25 11.21
C ARG A 86 8.91 -4.85 10.58
N PHE A 87 8.80 -4.83 9.25
CA PHE A 87 7.69 -5.49 8.56
C PHE A 87 7.70 -7.00 8.79
N TRP A 88 8.84 -7.64 8.67
CA TRP A 88 8.97 -9.08 8.94
C TRP A 88 8.77 -9.42 10.42
N GLU A 89 9.21 -8.58 11.34
CA GLU A 89 8.99 -8.75 12.77
C GLU A 89 7.49 -8.66 13.12
N THR A 90 6.75 -7.75 12.48
CA THR A 90 5.29 -7.63 12.64
C THR A 90 4.57 -8.93 12.30
N GLY A 91 5.06 -9.67 11.30
CA GLY A 91 4.53 -10.99 10.94
C GLY A 91 5.12 -12.15 11.74
N ALA A 92 6.31 -12.00 12.33
CA ALA A 92 7.02 -13.09 13.02
C ALA A 92 6.46 -13.42 14.40
N GLU A 93 5.67 -12.54 15.00
CA GLU A 93 4.97 -12.79 16.26
C GLU A 93 3.87 -13.86 16.12
N ASP A 94 3.37 -14.10 14.90
CA ASP A 94 2.46 -15.23 14.63
C ASP A 94 3.30 -16.47 14.28
N PRO A 95 3.31 -17.54 15.13
CA PRO A 95 4.01 -18.78 14.83
C PRO A 95 3.60 -19.41 13.50
N ALA A 96 2.37 -19.15 13.04
CA ALA A 96 1.87 -19.61 11.76
C ALA A 96 2.60 -18.93 10.58
N PHE A 97 3.11 -17.72 10.76
CA PHE A 97 3.87 -16.98 9.74
C PHE A 97 5.18 -17.70 9.40
N ARG A 98 5.84 -18.25 10.40
CA ARG A 98 7.15 -18.93 10.25
C ARG A 98 7.10 -20.18 9.34
N TYR A 99 5.95 -20.85 9.27
CA TYR A 99 5.77 -22.10 8.54
C TYR A 99 4.96 -21.97 7.26
N ASN A 100 4.54 -20.76 6.89
CA ASN A 100 3.71 -20.53 5.72
C ASN A 100 4.51 -19.89 4.60
N ASN A 101 4.35 -20.45 3.42
CA ASN A 101 4.99 -19.93 2.22
C ASN A 101 4.23 -18.72 1.68
N TYR A 102 4.60 -17.51 2.15
CA TYR A 102 4.07 -16.24 1.65
C TYR A 102 4.67 -15.83 0.29
N LEU A 103 5.65 -16.56 -0.22
CA LEU A 103 6.28 -16.28 -1.49
C LEU A 103 5.44 -16.71 -2.69
N SER A 104 4.44 -17.56 -2.48
CA SER A 104 3.56 -17.99 -3.56
C SER A 104 2.41 -17.02 -3.77
N ARG A 105 2.36 -16.40 -4.93
CA ARG A 105 1.27 -15.53 -5.40
C ARG A 105 -0.13 -16.17 -5.33
N TYR A 106 -0.21 -17.48 -5.39
CA TYR A 106 -1.46 -18.23 -5.37
C TYR A 106 -1.81 -18.79 -4.00
N HIS A 107 -1.02 -18.47 -2.98
CA HIS A 107 -1.25 -18.98 -1.65
C HIS A 107 -2.37 -18.18 -0.97
N TRP A 108 -3.40 -18.85 -0.47
CA TRP A 108 -4.60 -18.23 0.11
C TRP A 108 -4.33 -17.31 1.33
N ARG A 109 -3.18 -17.43 1.98
CA ARG A 109 -2.78 -16.59 3.13
C ARG A 109 -2.17 -15.26 2.71
N HIS A 110 -1.63 -15.17 1.49
CA HIS A 110 -1.22 -13.91 0.89
C HIS A 110 -2.17 -13.63 -0.26
N THR A 111 -3.05 -12.66 -0.08
CA THR A 111 -4.07 -12.31 -1.07
C THR A 111 -3.74 -10.95 -1.66
N ASP A 112 -3.28 -10.92 -2.91
CA ASP A 112 -3.29 -9.72 -3.72
C ASP A 112 -4.72 -9.55 -4.26
N LEU A 113 -5.42 -8.49 -3.79
CA LEU A 113 -6.81 -8.27 -4.19
C LEU A 113 -6.94 -7.95 -5.68
N MET A 114 -5.99 -7.24 -6.29
CA MET A 114 -6.02 -6.97 -7.72
C MET A 114 -5.93 -8.28 -8.51
N ASP A 115 -5.05 -9.17 -8.12
CA ASP A 115 -4.90 -10.48 -8.77
C ASP A 115 -6.15 -11.36 -8.62
N VAL A 116 -6.67 -11.47 -7.41
CA VAL A 116 -7.83 -12.31 -7.12
C VAL A 116 -9.09 -11.78 -7.79
N LEU A 117 -9.35 -10.47 -7.73
CA LEU A 117 -10.51 -9.83 -8.35
C LEU A 117 -10.44 -9.85 -9.88
N SER A 118 -9.24 -9.83 -10.46
CA SER A 118 -9.04 -9.98 -11.90
C SER A 118 -9.04 -11.44 -12.39
N GLY A 119 -9.19 -12.43 -11.48
CA GLY A 119 -9.00 -13.85 -11.81
C GLY A 119 -7.59 -14.15 -12.32
N PHE A 120 -6.58 -13.41 -11.83
CA PHE A 120 -5.17 -13.47 -12.25
C PHE A 120 -4.94 -13.11 -13.73
N GLN A 121 -5.90 -12.39 -14.35
CA GLN A 121 -5.81 -11.97 -15.75
C GLN A 121 -5.42 -10.50 -15.85
N SER A 122 -4.41 -10.19 -16.65
CA SER A 122 -3.94 -8.81 -16.84
C SER A 122 -5.03 -7.86 -17.36
N ARG A 123 -5.93 -8.35 -18.21
CA ARG A 123 -7.06 -7.57 -18.76
C ARG A 123 -8.15 -7.25 -17.75
N GLY A 124 -8.24 -8.00 -16.66
CA GLY A 124 -9.24 -7.81 -15.61
C GLY A 124 -8.75 -6.90 -14.47
N ARG A 125 -7.51 -6.43 -14.52
CA ARG A 125 -6.95 -5.60 -13.46
C ARG A 125 -7.60 -4.23 -13.41
N VAL A 126 -8.03 -3.85 -12.21
CA VAL A 126 -8.64 -2.54 -11.92
C VAL A 126 -7.81 -1.88 -10.83
N SER A 127 -7.51 -0.58 -10.98
CA SER A 127 -6.74 0.16 -9.97
C SER A 127 -7.50 0.25 -8.64
N LEU A 128 -6.76 0.39 -7.54
CA LEU A 128 -7.34 0.61 -6.21
C LEU A 128 -8.32 1.79 -6.22
N ALA A 129 -7.95 2.90 -6.84
CA ALA A 129 -8.79 4.10 -6.95
C ALA A 129 -10.11 3.83 -7.70
N THR A 130 -10.05 3.10 -8.82
CA THR A 130 -11.25 2.75 -9.59
C THR A 130 -12.15 1.80 -8.82
N MET A 131 -11.58 0.81 -8.13
CA MET A 131 -12.34 -0.13 -7.31
C MET A 131 -12.97 0.57 -6.10
N ALA A 132 -12.25 1.45 -5.44
CA ALA A 132 -12.78 2.26 -4.34
C ALA A 132 -13.97 3.12 -4.81
N CYS A 133 -13.82 3.83 -5.92
CA CYS A 133 -14.89 4.63 -6.52
C CYS A 133 -16.14 3.77 -6.85
N LEU A 134 -15.94 2.60 -7.45
CA LEU A 134 -17.05 1.67 -7.76
C LEU A 134 -17.84 1.24 -6.52
N LEU A 135 -17.18 1.16 -5.37
CA LEU A 135 -17.78 0.74 -4.11
C LEU A 135 -18.27 1.90 -3.23
N GLY A 136 -18.20 3.15 -3.70
CA GLY A 136 -18.55 4.33 -2.90
C GLY A 136 -17.58 4.56 -1.73
N LEU A 137 -16.31 4.26 -1.92
CA LEU A 137 -15.24 4.49 -0.94
C LEU A 137 -14.47 5.76 -1.32
N PRO A 138 -13.74 6.39 -0.38
CA PRO A 138 -13.05 7.66 -0.63
C PRO A 138 -12.04 7.62 -1.79
N GLY A 139 -11.40 6.48 -1.99
CA GLY A 139 -10.35 6.37 -3.00
C GLY A 139 -9.15 7.26 -2.67
N LYS A 140 -8.59 7.91 -3.70
CA LYS A 140 -7.43 8.79 -3.55
C LYS A 140 -7.85 10.20 -3.17
N LEU A 141 -7.23 10.74 -2.11
CA LEU A 141 -7.50 12.08 -1.56
C LEU A 141 -6.39 13.05 -1.98
N GLY A 142 -6.37 13.41 -3.28
CA GLY A 142 -5.48 14.45 -3.80
C GLY A 142 -4.00 14.07 -3.92
N PHE A 143 -3.61 12.83 -3.62
CA PHE A 143 -2.26 12.30 -3.82
C PHE A 143 -2.31 11.03 -4.68
N GLU A 144 -1.37 10.88 -5.59
CA GLU A 144 -1.30 9.74 -6.49
C GLU A 144 0.09 9.09 -6.47
N GLY A 145 0.16 7.78 -6.77
CA GLY A 145 1.42 7.03 -6.84
C GLY A 145 2.45 7.64 -7.78
N SER A 146 2.00 8.29 -8.87
CA SER A 146 2.85 9.04 -9.80
C SER A 146 3.57 10.23 -9.17
N GLN A 147 3.07 10.74 -8.04
CA GLN A 147 3.61 11.90 -7.33
C GLN A 147 4.58 11.50 -6.20
N VAL A 148 4.74 10.22 -5.91
CA VAL A 148 5.59 9.73 -4.81
C VAL A 148 7.04 10.16 -5.00
N TRP A 149 7.57 10.06 -6.23
CA TRP A 149 8.93 10.49 -6.51
C TRP A 149 9.14 12.00 -6.31
N ASP A 150 8.23 12.84 -6.80
CA ASP A 150 8.33 14.30 -6.64
C ASP A 150 8.18 14.69 -5.17
N ALA A 151 7.26 14.06 -4.44
CA ALA A 151 7.12 14.26 -2.99
C ALA A 151 8.37 13.85 -2.22
N TRP A 152 9.00 12.73 -2.59
CA TRP A 152 10.26 12.30 -2.02
C TRP A 152 11.38 13.31 -2.25
N GLN A 153 11.55 13.79 -3.49
CA GLN A 153 12.52 14.82 -3.82
C GLN A 153 12.28 16.13 -3.06
N GLY A 154 11.01 16.48 -2.83
CA GLY A 154 10.59 17.65 -2.04
C GLY A 154 10.72 17.45 -0.53
N GLY A 155 11.20 16.30 -0.04
CA GLY A 155 11.32 16.00 1.39
C GLY A 155 9.97 15.72 2.09
N ASN A 156 8.89 15.50 1.34
CA ASN A 156 7.55 15.25 1.89
C ASN A 156 7.28 13.76 2.17
N LEU A 157 8.19 13.09 2.89
CA LEU A 157 7.99 11.69 3.27
C LEU A 157 6.77 11.50 4.18
N ALA A 158 6.45 12.49 5.02
CA ALA A 158 5.24 12.45 5.84
C ALA A 158 3.97 12.38 4.98
N GLY A 159 3.91 13.10 3.85
CA GLY A 159 2.82 13.01 2.88
C GLY A 159 2.71 11.63 2.23
N ILE A 160 3.85 11.04 1.85
CA ILE A 160 3.91 9.68 1.28
C ILE A 160 3.36 8.66 2.28
N ARG A 161 3.75 8.72 3.56
CA ARG A 161 3.26 7.82 4.61
C ARG A 161 1.75 7.93 4.82
N ARG A 162 1.21 9.16 4.86
CA ARG A 162 -0.24 9.39 4.96
C ARG A 162 -1.00 8.81 3.77
N TYR A 163 -0.45 8.97 2.58
CA TYR A 163 -1.01 8.38 1.37
C TYR A 163 -1.03 6.84 1.47
N CYS A 164 0.08 6.21 1.84
CA CYS A 164 0.17 4.77 2.06
C CYS A 164 -0.87 4.27 3.10
N GLU A 165 -1.11 5.00 4.19
CA GLU A 165 -2.15 4.66 5.19
C GLU A 165 -3.56 4.72 4.61
N THR A 166 -3.86 5.69 3.74
CA THR A 166 -5.18 5.77 3.07
C THR A 166 -5.37 4.65 2.04
N ASP A 167 -4.32 4.23 1.35
CA ASP A 167 -4.39 3.10 0.43
C ASP A 167 -4.59 1.76 1.18
N VAL A 168 -3.96 1.59 2.35
CA VAL A 168 -4.24 0.45 3.26
C VAL A 168 -5.71 0.43 3.71
N LEU A 169 -6.30 1.59 4.06
CA LEU A 169 -7.71 1.67 4.43
C LEU A 169 -8.65 1.30 3.28
N ASN A 170 -8.42 1.84 2.09
CA ASN A 170 -9.19 1.46 0.91
C ASN A 170 -9.08 -0.04 0.62
N THR A 171 -7.86 -0.59 0.70
CA THR A 171 -7.62 -2.03 0.51
C THR A 171 -8.37 -2.88 1.53
N TRP A 172 -8.37 -2.47 2.81
CA TRP A 172 -9.12 -3.15 3.87
C TRP A 172 -10.62 -3.12 3.59
N LEU A 173 -11.19 -1.97 3.23
CA LEU A 173 -12.62 -1.81 2.94
C LEU A 173 -13.05 -2.64 1.71
N ILE A 174 -12.24 -2.68 0.66
CA ILE A 174 -12.46 -3.53 -0.50
C ILE A 174 -12.42 -5.01 -0.12
N TYR A 175 -11.44 -5.41 0.72
CA TYR A 175 -11.36 -6.77 1.23
C TYR A 175 -12.60 -7.17 2.04
N LEU A 176 -13.11 -6.31 2.91
CA LEU A 176 -14.33 -6.57 3.67
C LEU A 176 -15.54 -6.82 2.75
N ARG A 177 -15.67 -6.00 1.71
CA ARG A 177 -16.72 -6.20 0.71
C ARG A 177 -16.56 -7.51 -0.06
N PHE A 178 -15.34 -7.84 -0.43
CA PHE A 178 -15.02 -9.11 -1.07
C PHE A 178 -15.31 -10.31 -0.15
N ALA A 179 -14.93 -10.24 1.13
CA ALA A 179 -15.22 -11.27 2.12
C ALA A 179 -16.73 -11.48 2.32
N GLN A 180 -17.52 -10.39 2.32
CA GLN A 180 -18.98 -10.46 2.37
C GLN A 180 -19.56 -11.14 1.11
N LEU A 181 -19.12 -10.76 -0.08
CA LEU A 181 -19.57 -11.39 -1.33
C LEU A 181 -19.26 -12.88 -1.39
N ARG A 182 -18.17 -13.30 -0.77
CA ARG A 182 -17.80 -14.73 -0.66
C ARG A 182 -18.54 -15.48 0.47
N GLY A 183 -19.40 -14.83 1.22
CA GLY A 183 -20.11 -15.43 2.37
C GLY A 183 -19.22 -15.66 3.59
N GLN A 184 -18.04 -15.05 3.66
CA GLN A 184 -17.14 -15.13 4.83
C GLN A 184 -17.56 -14.17 5.94
N LEU A 185 -18.32 -13.13 5.60
CA LEU A 185 -18.95 -12.19 6.51
C LEU A 185 -20.45 -12.14 6.22
N SER A 186 -21.30 -12.18 7.28
CA SER A 186 -22.71 -11.84 7.15
C SER A 186 -22.88 -10.34 6.87
N ARG A 187 -24.10 -9.90 6.56
CA ARG A 187 -24.39 -8.47 6.39
C ARG A 187 -24.16 -7.70 7.68
N GLU A 188 -24.54 -8.28 8.80
CA GLU A 188 -24.37 -7.70 10.14
C GLU A 188 -22.89 -7.58 10.50
N GLN A 189 -22.12 -8.66 10.29
CA GLN A 189 -20.67 -8.65 10.52
C GLN A 189 -19.94 -7.63 9.64
N TYR A 190 -20.35 -7.52 8.37
CA TYR A 190 -19.81 -6.51 7.48
C TYR A 190 -20.09 -5.08 7.99
N ALA A 191 -21.32 -4.81 8.42
CA ALA A 191 -21.69 -3.52 8.99
C ALA A 191 -20.90 -3.20 10.27
N GLU A 192 -20.72 -4.17 11.16
CA GLU A 192 -19.88 -4.04 12.35
C GLU A 192 -18.42 -3.70 12.01
N GLU A 193 -17.84 -4.35 11.02
CA GLU A 193 -16.47 -4.04 10.58
C GLU A 193 -16.36 -2.64 9.98
N LEU A 194 -17.36 -2.16 9.23
CA LEU A 194 -17.37 -0.78 8.74
C LEU A 194 -17.43 0.24 9.89
N GLU A 195 -18.30 0.01 10.89
CA GLU A 195 -18.37 0.89 12.07
C GLU A 195 -17.08 0.86 12.90
N ARG A 196 -16.38 -0.26 12.95
CA ARG A 196 -15.06 -0.37 13.58
C ARG A 196 -14.02 0.51 12.88
N VAL A 197 -14.03 0.53 11.54
CA VAL A 197 -13.15 1.44 10.78
C VAL A 197 -13.52 2.90 11.05
N LYS A 198 -14.81 3.25 11.03
CA LYS A 198 -15.25 4.62 11.31
C LYS A 198 -14.88 5.07 12.74
N THR A 199 -14.99 4.17 13.72
CA THR A 199 -14.55 4.44 15.09
C THR A 199 -13.06 4.72 15.15
N LEU A 200 -12.23 3.89 14.52
CA LEU A 200 -10.79 4.13 14.44
C LEU A 200 -10.49 5.50 13.81
N LEU A 201 -11.19 5.88 12.74
CA LEU A 201 -11.00 7.16 12.07
C LEU A 201 -11.46 8.36 12.91
N ARG A 202 -12.53 8.23 13.69
CA ARG A 202 -13.03 9.28 14.61
C ARG A 202 -12.07 9.48 15.79
N ASP A 203 -11.51 8.41 16.31
CA ASP A 203 -10.61 8.44 17.47
C ASP A 203 -9.19 8.89 17.08
N ALA A 204 -8.82 8.75 15.80
CA ALA A 204 -7.54 9.20 15.31
C ALA A 204 -7.46 10.74 15.25
N GLN A 205 -6.40 11.30 15.82
CA GLN A 205 -6.15 12.75 15.80
C GLN A 205 -5.40 13.22 14.55
N GLU A 206 -5.31 12.36 13.54
CA GLU A 206 -4.56 12.60 12.31
C GLU A 206 -5.44 13.26 11.23
N PRO A 207 -5.05 14.44 10.70
CA PRO A 207 -5.86 15.20 9.75
C PRO A 207 -6.27 14.42 8.51
N HIS A 208 -5.37 13.59 7.94
CA HIS A 208 -5.66 12.81 6.74
C HIS A 208 -6.69 11.69 6.99
N LEU A 209 -6.74 11.13 8.20
CA LEU A 209 -7.75 10.13 8.57
C LEU A 209 -9.12 10.77 8.79
N ALA A 210 -9.15 11.98 9.37
CA ALA A 210 -10.38 12.77 9.46
C ALA A 210 -10.89 13.19 8.07
N GLU A 211 -10.00 13.51 7.13
CA GLU A 211 -10.35 13.79 5.75
C GLU A 211 -10.90 12.55 5.05
N PHE A 212 -10.29 11.39 5.25
CA PHE A 212 -10.76 10.12 4.73
C PHE A 212 -12.18 9.81 5.20
N LEU A 213 -12.46 9.98 6.49
CA LEU A 213 -13.81 9.76 7.04
C LEU A 213 -14.84 10.70 6.41
N ARG A 214 -14.53 12.01 6.32
CA ARG A 214 -15.44 12.99 5.69
C ARG A 214 -15.72 12.63 4.22
N ALA A 215 -14.70 12.25 3.47
CA ALA A 215 -14.87 11.84 2.09
C ALA A 215 -15.75 10.57 1.98
N TRP A 216 -15.59 9.63 2.91
CA TRP A 216 -16.41 8.42 2.93
C TRP A 216 -17.87 8.68 3.30
N GLU A 217 -18.13 9.60 4.23
CA GLU A 217 -19.50 9.97 4.62
C GLU A 217 -20.23 10.82 3.55
N ALA A 218 -19.47 11.39 2.62
CA ALA A 218 -20.02 12.19 1.51
C ALA A 218 -20.24 11.39 0.21
N ALA A 219 -19.71 10.14 0.13
CA ALA A 219 -19.82 9.28 -1.04
C ALA A 219 -21.10 8.43 -1.03
#